data_374a2f11fdb58094ed0de025a8f6500e
#
_entry.id   374a2f11fdb58094ed0de025a8f6500e
#
_cell.length_a   1.000
_cell.length_b   1.000
_cell.length_c   1.000
_cell.angle_alpha   90.00
_cell.angle_beta   90.00
_cell.angle_gamma   90.00
#
_symmetry.space_group_name_H-M   'P 1'
#
loop_
_entity.id
_entity.type
_entity.pdbx_description
1 polymer ?
#
loop_
_entity_poly.entity_id
_entity_poly.type
_entity_poly.pdbx_seq_one_letter_code
_entity_poly.pdbx_strand_id
1 'polypeptide(L)'
;MSNKSVEDMNEIVSLSKSRGFIFQSSEIYGGLGSCWDYGPLGVELKNNIKDSWWKAMTYREDVEGIDASILMHPQVWKASGHVDGFSDPLVDCKECKARFRADKIDLNADCEKCGAKDSFTEPRDFNLMFETTMGPVKDSGSVVYLRPETAQGIFTNFLNVQKTMRKKLPFGIAQIGKAFRN
;
A
#
# COMPACT_ATOMS: atom_id res chain seq x y z
N MET A 1 -28.58 13.11 23.40
CA MET A 1 -27.77 13.46 22.22
C MET A 1 -27.76 12.24 21.30
N SER A 2 -28.37 12.32 20.13
CA SER A 2 -28.47 11.22 19.18
C SER A 2 -27.05 10.90 18.67
N ASN A 3 -26.54 9.70 18.97
CA ASN A 3 -25.34 9.16 18.30
C ASN A 3 -25.67 8.89 16.83
N LYS A 4 -25.61 9.93 15.99
CA LYS A 4 -25.58 9.71 14.55
C LYS A 4 -24.20 9.16 14.22
N SER A 5 -24.13 7.91 13.79
CA SER A 5 -22.93 7.39 13.13
C SER A 5 -22.65 8.23 11.87
N VAL A 6 -21.38 8.55 11.64
CA VAL A 6 -20.95 9.23 10.42
C VAL A 6 -21.12 8.23 9.27
N GLU A 7 -21.93 8.55 8.29
CA GLU A 7 -22.24 7.69 7.14
C GLU A 7 -21.45 8.10 5.89
N ASP A 8 -20.90 9.34 5.86
CA ASP A 8 -20.17 9.89 4.72
C ASP A 8 -18.66 10.00 5.02
N MET A 9 -17.85 9.38 4.16
CA MET A 9 -16.39 9.47 4.22
C MET A 9 -15.88 10.91 4.12
N ASN A 10 -16.57 11.78 3.38
CA ASN A 10 -16.20 13.20 3.25
C ASN A 10 -16.31 13.96 4.59
N GLU A 11 -17.25 13.61 5.44
CA GLU A 11 -17.36 14.20 6.78
C GLU A 11 -16.15 13.81 7.64
N ILE A 12 -15.72 12.52 7.57
CA ILE A 12 -14.53 12.04 8.28
C ILE A 12 -13.27 12.74 7.79
N VAL A 13 -13.10 12.88 6.48
CA VAL A 13 -11.95 13.57 5.87
C VAL A 13 -11.94 15.04 6.28
N SER A 14 -13.09 15.74 6.18
CA SER A 14 -13.22 17.14 6.58
C SER A 14 -12.88 17.35 8.05
N LEU A 15 -13.43 16.53 8.93
CA LEU A 15 -13.14 16.58 10.36
C LEU A 15 -11.65 16.34 10.63
N SER A 16 -11.07 15.32 9.99
CA SER A 16 -9.66 14.95 10.18
C SER A 16 -8.71 16.04 9.71
N LYS A 17 -9.02 16.71 8.60
CA LYS A 17 -8.28 17.90 8.11
C LYS A 17 -8.39 19.06 9.10
N SER A 18 -9.62 19.43 9.50
CA SER A 18 -9.86 20.56 10.39
C SER A 18 -9.24 20.39 11.78
N ARG A 19 -9.03 19.16 12.22
CA ARG A 19 -8.42 18.81 13.51
C ARG A 19 -6.91 18.55 13.43
N GLY A 20 -6.31 18.64 12.25
CA GLY A 20 -4.88 18.43 12.07
C GLY A 20 -4.44 16.97 12.20
N PHE A 21 -5.30 16.01 11.81
CA PHE A 21 -4.93 14.62 11.73
C PHE A 21 -4.27 14.28 10.40
N ILE A 22 -4.84 14.77 9.30
CA ILE A 22 -4.32 14.53 7.95
C ILE A 22 -4.40 15.79 7.09
N PHE A 23 -3.52 15.87 6.11
CA PHE A 23 -3.58 16.82 5.00
C PHE A 23 -3.35 16.10 3.69
N GLN A 24 -3.91 16.60 2.59
CA GLN A 24 -3.56 16.04 1.30
C GLN A 24 -2.12 16.41 0.97
N SER A 25 -1.32 15.43 0.52
CA SER A 25 0.08 15.69 0.18
C SER A 25 0.19 16.74 -0.91
N SER A 26 1.07 17.72 -0.72
CA SER A 26 1.30 18.83 -1.66
C SER A 26 0.04 19.67 -1.98
N GLU A 27 -0.84 19.86 -1.01
CA GLU A 27 -2.14 20.53 -1.17
C GLU A 27 -2.00 21.94 -1.73
N ILE A 28 -0.91 22.67 -1.45
CA ILE A 28 -0.60 23.99 -2.02
C ILE A 28 -0.48 24.01 -3.56
N TYR A 29 -0.24 22.84 -4.17
CA TYR A 29 -0.16 22.66 -5.62
C TYR A 29 -1.35 21.87 -6.18
N GLY A 30 -2.46 21.76 -5.44
CA GLY A 30 -3.65 21.02 -5.84
C GLY A 30 -3.73 19.60 -5.31
N GLY A 31 -2.69 19.15 -4.61
CA GLY A 31 -2.64 17.83 -4.01
C GLY A 31 -2.28 16.70 -4.98
N LEU A 32 -1.89 15.56 -4.44
CA LEU A 32 -1.66 14.31 -5.16
C LEU A 32 -2.69 13.28 -4.73
N GLY A 33 -3.39 12.67 -5.69
CA GLY A 33 -4.42 11.67 -5.41
C GLY A 33 -3.88 10.50 -4.58
N SER A 34 -4.66 10.04 -3.64
CA SER A 34 -4.34 8.91 -2.73
C SER A 34 -3.10 9.09 -1.85
N CYS A 35 -2.50 10.30 -1.80
CA CYS A 35 -1.35 10.61 -0.96
C CYS A 35 -1.74 11.58 0.17
N TRP A 36 -1.39 11.22 1.40
CA TRP A 36 -1.76 11.96 2.59
C TRP A 36 -0.57 12.15 3.51
N ASP A 37 -0.46 13.37 4.06
CA ASP A 37 0.47 13.68 5.13
C ASP A 37 -0.24 13.55 6.48
N TYR A 38 0.48 13.10 7.49
CA TYR A 38 -0.04 13.13 8.87
C TYR A 38 0.23 14.50 9.48
N GLY A 39 -0.83 15.16 9.91
CA GLY A 39 -0.74 16.39 10.69
C GLY A 39 -0.27 16.13 12.12
N PRO A 40 -0.13 17.19 12.95
CA PRO A 40 0.42 17.06 14.31
C PRO A 40 -0.30 16.02 15.18
N LEU A 41 -1.64 16.01 15.20
CA LEU A 41 -2.39 15.00 15.95
C LEU A 41 -2.36 13.62 15.29
N GLY A 42 -2.31 13.58 13.97
CA GLY A 42 -2.24 12.32 13.21
C GLY A 42 -0.94 11.57 13.41
N VAL A 43 0.20 12.28 13.47
CA VAL A 43 1.50 11.63 13.69
C VAL A 43 1.60 11.06 15.10
N GLU A 44 1.08 11.76 16.11
CA GLU A 44 1.04 11.25 17.48
C GLU A 44 0.17 10.01 17.61
N LEU A 45 -1.06 10.04 17.05
CA LEU A 45 -1.93 8.88 17.03
C LEU A 45 -1.27 7.69 16.31
N LYS A 46 -0.65 7.94 15.14
CA LYS A 46 0.07 6.91 14.38
C LYS A 46 1.21 6.30 15.19
N ASN A 47 2.02 7.11 15.87
CA ASN A 47 3.14 6.63 16.68
C ASN A 47 2.64 5.81 17.87
N ASN A 48 1.61 6.26 18.57
CA ASN A 48 1.00 5.52 19.68
C ASN A 48 0.48 4.13 19.24
N ILE A 49 -0.16 4.05 18.06
CA ILE A 49 -0.64 2.78 17.51
C ILE A 49 0.56 1.87 17.16
N LYS A 50 1.59 2.41 16.51
CA LYS A 50 2.81 1.65 16.17
C LYS A 50 3.50 1.12 17.42
N ASP A 51 3.67 1.95 18.42
CA ASP A 51 4.35 1.58 19.66
C ASP A 51 3.57 0.50 20.42
N SER A 52 2.25 0.66 20.49
CA SER A 52 1.38 -0.33 21.11
C SER A 52 1.47 -1.68 20.39
N TRP A 53 1.36 -1.68 19.05
CA TRP A 53 1.47 -2.89 18.25
C TRP A 53 2.86 -3.53 18.36
N TRP A 54 3.93 -2.71 18.25
CA TRP A 54 5.30 -3.20 18.36
C TRP A 54 5.56 -3.88 19.69
N LYS A 55 5.16 -3.24 20.78
CA LYS A 55 5.26 -3.82 22.12
C LYS A 55 4.47 -5.11 22.22
N ALA A 56 3.22 -5.15 21.76
CA ALA A 56 2.39 -6.34 21.80
C ALA A 56 3.01 -7.54 21.06
N MET A 57 3.75 -7.29 19.96
CA MET A 57 4.44 -8.33 19.20
C MET A 57 5.78 -8.73 19.84
N THR A 58 6.64 -7.76 20.16
CA THR A 58 8.03 -8.01 20.56
C THR A 58 8.24 -8.28 22.06
N TYR A 59 7.21 -8.11 22.90
CA TYR A 59 7.24 -8.61 24.29
C TYR A 59 7.15 -10.14 24.37
N ARG A 60 6.77 -10.79 23.30
CA ARG A 60 6.75 -12.25 23.21
C ARG A 60 8.16 -12.77 23.07
N GLU A 61 8.53 -13.80 23.81
CA GLU A 61 9.84 -14.46 23.73
C GLU A 61 10.09 -15.16 22.41
N ASP A 62 9.01 -15.50 21.69
CA ASP A 62 9.03 -16.22 20.42
C ASP A 62 8.96 -15.31 19.20
N VAL A 63 8.98 -13.97 19.35
CA VAL A 63 8.87 -13.01 18.23
C VAL A 63 10.05 -12.04 18.25
N GLU A 64 10.71 -11.90 17.09
CA GLU A 64 11.77 -10.93 16.86
C GLU A 64 11.31 -9.81 15.93
N GLY A 65 11.85 -8.61 16.14
CA GLY A 65 11.54 -7.45 15.29
C GLY A 65 12.61 -7.22 14.23
N ILE A 66 12.21 -6.82 13.02
CA ILE A 66 13.11 -6.36 11.96
C ILE A 66 12.58 -5.09 11.31
N ASP A 67 13.45 -4.38 10.59
CA ASP A 67 13.09 -3.34 9.63
C ASP A 67 13.85 -3.60 8.33
N ALA A 68 13.19 -4.26 7.38
CA ALA A 68 13.78 -4.59 6.09
C ALA A 68 13.75 -3.40 5.13
N SER A 69 14.68 -3.38 4.17
CA SER A 69 14.79 -2.35 3.15
C SER A 69 13.51 -2.20 2.31
N ILE A 70 13.19 -0.96 1.93
CA ILE A 70 12.10 -0.65 0.99
C ILE A 70 12.47 -1.13 -0.43
N LEU A 71 13.71 -0.87 -0.84
CA LEU A 71 14.25 -1.35 -2.12
C LEU A 71 14.88 -2.72 -1.89
N MET A 72 14.47 -3.68 -2.69
CA MET A 72 14.93 -5.06 -2.60
C MET A 72 15.38 -5.55 -3.97
N HIS A 73 16.23 -6.57 -3.98
CA HIS A 73 16.71 -7.16 -5.23
C HIS A 73 15.53 -7.63 -6.11
N PRO A 74 15.49 -7.32 -7.42
CA PRO A 74 14.37 -7.65 -8.30
C PRO A 74 13.97 -9.14 -8.29
N GLN A 75 14.94 -10.02 -8.05
CA GLN A 75 14.68 -11.47 -7.96
C GLN A 75 13.72 -11.84 -6.84
N VAL A 76 13.63 -11.04 -5.76
CA VAL A 76 12.67 -11.27 -4.67
C VAL A 76 11.24 -11.16 -5.19
N TRP A 77 10.98 -10.15 -6.00
CA TRP A 77 9.66 -9.88 -6.57
C TRP A 77 9.31 -10.84 -7.70
N LYS A 78 10.30 -11.29 -8.46
CA LYS A 78 10.12 -12.35 -9.46
C LYS A 78 9.79 -13.68 -8.78
N ALA A 79 10.57 -14.07 -7.77
CA ALA A 79 10.35 -15.32 -7.05
C ALA A 79 9.01 -15.37 -6.32
N SER A 80 8.50 -14.23 -5.85
CA SER A 80 7.19 -14.12 -5.20
C SER A 80 6.02 -13.91 -6.17
N GLY A 81 6.27 -13.86 -7.49
CA GLY A 81 5.25 -13.69 -8.53
C GLY A 81 4.71 -12.25 -8.69
N HIS A 82 5.25 -11.27 -7.96
CA HIS A 82 4.77 -9.89 -8.04
C HIS A 82 5.09 -9.22 -9.37
N VAL A 83 6.21 -9.55 -10.00
CA VAL A 83 6.58 -8.95 -11.30
C VAL A 83 5.62 -9.41 -12.39
N ASP A 84 5.23 -10.68 -12.36
CA ASP A 84 4.48 -11.31 -13.44
C ASP A 84 2.95 -11.30 -13.23
N GLY A 85 2.48 -11.20 -11.99
CA GLY A 85 1.06 -11.40 -11.67
C GLY A 85 0.44 -10.38 -10.70
N PHE A 86 1.18 -9.35 -10.26
CA PHE A 86 0.63 -8.35 -9.35
C PHE A 86 0.02 -7.18 -10.13
N SER A 87 -1.09 -7.47 -10.79
CA SER A 87 -1.83 -6.51 -11.62
C SER A 87 -3.32 -6.52 -11.28
N ASP A 88 -3.97 -5.37 -11.50
CA ASP A 88 -5.43 -5.24 -11.49
C ASP A 88 -5.93 -5.12 -12.94
N PRO A 89 -6.94 -5.90 -13.36
CA PRO A 89 -7.58 -5.68 -14.63
C PRO A 89 -8.45 -4.41 -14.56
N LEU A 90 -8.12 -3.40 -15.34
CA LEU A 90 -8.78 -2.11 -15.35
C LEU A 90 -9.55 -1.87 -16.66
N VAL A 91 -10.72 -1.24 -16.53
CA VAL A 91 -11.53 -0.71 -17.63
C VAL A 91 -11.83 0.77 -17.37
N ASP A 92 -11.89 1.55 -18.44
CA ASP A 92 -12.30 2.95 -18.37
C ASP A 92 -13.68 3.11 -19.02
N CYS A 93 -14.57 3.91 -18.44
CA CYS A 93 -15.79 4.34 -19.12
C CYS A 93 -15.42 5.31 -20.24
N LYS A 94 -15.87 5.02 -21.49
CA LYS A 94 -15.56 5.84 -22.69
C LYS A 94 -16.15 7.26 -22.59
N GLU A 95 -17.26 7.42 -21.84
CA GLU A 95 -17.96 8.70 -21.69
C GLU A 95 -17.36 9.55 -20.57
N CYS A 96 -17.47 9.11 -19.32
CA CYS A 96 -17.04 9.92 -18.17
C CYS A 96 -15.57 9.73 -17.76
N LYS A 97 -14.82 8.85 -18.44
CA LYS A 97 -13.41 8.52 -18.18
C LYS A 97 -13.15 7.99 -16.76
N ALA A 98 -14.20 7.56 -16.07
CA ALA A 98 -14.06 6.91 -14.78
C ALA A 98 -13.43 5.53 -14.96
N ARG A 99 -12.52 5.18 -14.05
CA ARG A 99 -11.81 3.91 -14.05
C ARG A 99 -12.39 2.97 -13.02
N PHE A 100 -12.52 1.71 -13.42
CA PHE A 100 -13.06 0.65 -12.57
C PHE A 100 -12.20 -0.60 -12.69
N ARG A 101 -12.26 -1.44 -11.66
CA ARG A 101 -11.68 -2.79 -11.72
C ARG A 101 -12.65 -3.72 -12.46
N ALA A 102 -12.19 -4.35 -13.53
CA ALA A 102 -13.02 -5.23 -14.34
C ALA A 102 -13.53 -6.47 -13.57
N ASP A 103 -12.79 -6.90 -12.54
CA ASP A 103 -13.18 -8.04 -11.68
C ASP A 103 -14.21 -7.67 -10.59
N LYS A 104 -14.57 -6.39 -10.46
CA LYS A 104 -15.49 -5.87 -9.43
C LYS A 104 -16.80 -5.30 -10.00
N ILE A 105 -16.90 -5.15 -11.30
CA ILE A 105 -18.09 -4.62 -11.96
C ILE A 105 -18.60 -5.60 -13.03
N ASP A 106 -19.88 -5.50 -13.36
CA ASP A 106 -20.43 -6.17 -14.54
C ASP A 106 -20.17 -5.29 -15.77
N LEU A 107 -19.34 -5.78 -16.69
CA LEU A 107 -18.95 -5.06 -17.91
C LEU A 107 -20.12 -4.86 -18.89
N ASN A 108 -21.21 -5.61 -18.73
CA ASN A 108 -22.42 -5.48 -19.53
C ASN A 108 -23.46 -4.52 -18.90
N ALA A 109 -23.20 -4.06 -17.66
CA ALA A 109 -24.07 -3.11 -16.99
C ALA A 109 -23.79 -1.66 -17.40
N ASP A 110 -24.73 -0.78 -17.09
CA ASP A 110 -24.57 0.66 -17.27
C ASP A 110 -23.46 1.20 -16.34
N CYS A 111 -22.72 2.21 -16.77
CA CYS A 111 -21.67 2.81 -15.95
C CYS A 111 -22.26 3.36 -14.63
N GLU A 112 -21.81 2.87 -13.50
CA GLU A 112 -22.28 3.27 -12.16
C GLU A 112 -22.14 4.78 -11.90
N LYS A 113 -21.18 5.44 -12.58
CA LYS A 113 -20.90 6.87 -12.37
C LYS A 113 -21.73 7.81 -13.24
N CYS A 114 -21.99 7.44 -14.51
CA CYS A 114 -22.70 8.33 -15.45
C CYS A 114 -23.90 7.69 -16.15
N GLY A 115 -24.20 6.41 -15.92
CA GLY A 115 -25.31 5.70 -16.52
C GLY A 115 -25.16 5.38 -18.00
N ALA A 116 -23.97 5.57 -18.59
CA ALA A 116 -23.73 5.28 -20.00
C ALA A 116 -23.75 3.77 -20.27
N LYS A 117 -24.43 3.36 -21.35
CA LYS A 117 -24.56 1.97 -21.78
C LYS A 117 -23.39 1.55 -22.66
N ASP A 118 -23.01 0.29 -22.61
CA ASP A 118 -21.96 -0.32 -23.43
C ASP A 118 -20.68 0.55 -23.51
N SER A 119 -20.36 1.21 -22.41
CA SER A 119 -19.37 2.28 -22.39
C SER A 119 -18.00 1.87 -21.89
N PHE A 120 -17.78 0.62 -21.50
CA PHE A 120 -16.49 0.19 -20.99
C PHE A 120 -15.50 -0.15 -22.12
N THR A 121 -14.23 0.12 -21.86
CA THR A 121 -13.12 -0.33 -22.72
C THR A 121 -12.84 -1.81 -22.49
N GLU A 122 -12.06 -2.43 -23.40
CA GLU A 122 -11.47 -3.73 -23.10
C GLU A 122 -10.65 -3.68 -21.81
N PRO A 123 -10.67 -4.75 -20.98
CA PRO A 123 -9.83 -4.85 -19.82
C PRO A 123 -8.34 -4.81 -20.18
N ARG A 124 -7.57 -4.09 -19.39
CA ARG A 124 -6.12 -4.05 -19.49
C ARG A 124 -5.49 -4.25 -18.12
N ASP A 125 -4.43 -5.04 -18.06
CA ASP A 125 -3.69 -5.25 -16.83
C ASP A 125 -2.90 -4.01 -16.46
N PHE A 126 -3.06 -3.58 -15.21
CA PHE A 126 -2.33 -2.48 -14.62
C PHE A 126 -1.41 -3.02 -13.53
N ASN A 127 -0.10 -2.94 -13.75
CA ASN A 127 0.87 -3.40 -12.77
C ASN A 127 0.87 -2.49 -11.55
N LEU A 128 0.72 -3.08 -10.37
CA LEU A 128 0.67 -2.39 -9.08
C LEU A 128 2.05 -2.12 -8.46
N MET A 129 3.14 -2.60 -9.10
CA MET A 129 4.50 -2.35 -8.64
C MET A 129 4.97 -0.95 -9.06
N PHE A 130 5.46 -0.17 -8.11
CA PHE A 130 6.22 1.03 -8.44
C PHE A 130 7.64 0.65 -8.86
N GLU A 131 7.99 0.98 -10.09
CA GLU A 131 9.35 0.83 -10.62
C GLU A 131 10.17 2.10 -10.40
N THR A 132 11.47 1.91 -10.17
CA THR A 132 12.48 2.97 -10.19
C THR A 132 13.80 2.41 -10.70
N THR A 133 14.81 3.25 -10.86
CA THR A 133 16.14 2.83 -11.31
C THR A 133 17.18 3.15 -10.24
N MET A 134 18.13 2.26 -10.04
CA MET A 134 19.31 2.49 -9.19
C MET A 134 20.57 2.57 -10.06
N GLY A 135 21.44 3.54 -9.73
CA GLY A 135 22.69 3.76 -10.44
C GLY A 135 22.66 4.95 -11.38
N PRO A 136 23.83 5.30 -11.95
CA PRO A 136 23.99 6.49 -12.79
C PRO A 136 23.43 6.33 -14.22
N VAL A 137 23.24 5.10 -14.68
CA VAL A 137 22.74 4.78 -16.03
C VAL A 137 21.39 4.10 -15.91
N LYS A 138 20.43 4.59 -16.70
CA LYS A 138 19.09 3.99 -16.79
C LYS A 138 19.11 2.91 -17.89
N ASP A 139 19.34 1.68 -17.48
CA ASP A 139 19.23 0.51 -18.34
C ASP A 139 18.30 -0.54 -17.72
N SER A 140 18.02 -1.60 -18.42
CA SER A 140 17.15 -2.68 -17.93
C SER A 140 17.72 -3.42 -16.72
N GLY A 141 19.02 -3.36 -16.50
CA GLY A 141 19.69 -3.98 -15.34
C GLY A 141 19.63 -3.13 -14.08
N SER A 142 19.26 -1.85 -14.22
CA SER A 142 19.17 -0.90 -13.10
C SER A 142 17.76 -0.80 -12.49
N VAL A 143 16.77 -1.50 -13.05
CA VAL A 143 15.38 -1.48 -12.58
C VAL A 143 15.25 -2.15 -11.22
N VAL A 144 14.67 -1.44 -10.28
CA VAL A 144 14.30 -1.92 -8.94
C VAL A 144 12.86 -1.50 -8.62
N TYR A 145 12.28 -2.16 -7.64
CA TYR A 145 10.88 -1.92 -7.25
C TYR A 145 10.79 -1.46 -5.80
N LEU A 146 9.86 -0.54 -5.56
CA LEU A 146 9.42 -0.26 -4.18
C LEU A 146 8.57 -1.43 -3.70
N ARG A 147 8.78 -1.88 -2.47
CA ARG A 147 8.03 -3.02 -1.93
C ARG A 147 6.52 -2.74 -1.88
N PRO A 148 5.67 -3.59 -2.47
CA PRO A 148 4.21 -3.47 -2.39
C PRO A 148 3.65 -4.00 -1.07
N GLU A 149 4.47 -4.78 -0.33
CA GLU A 149 4.15 -5.36 0.99
C GLU A 149 5.42 -5.66 1.78
N THR A 150 5.30 -5.98 3.06
CA THR A 150 6.45 -6.19 3.95
C THR A 150 6.86 -7.66 4.12
N ALA A 151 6.06 -8.62 3.65
CA ALA A 151 6.24 -10.05 3.90
C ALA A 151 7.58 -10.59 3.35
N GLN A 152 7.98 -10.20 2.14
CA GLN A 152 9.21 -10.72 1.51
C GLN A 152 10.47 -10.31 2.28
N GLY A 153 10.46 -9.13 2.91
CA GLY A 153 11.55 -8.72 3.80
C GLY A 153 11.72 -9.65 5.00
N ILE A 154 10.62 -10.18 5.52
CA ILE A 154 10.64 -11.19 6.59
C ILE A 154 11.19 -12.52 6.06
N PHE A 155 10.68 -13.01 4.93
CA PHE A 155 11.10 -14.29 4.36
C PHE A 155 12.58 -14.29 3.99
N THR A 156 13.07 -13.25 3.33
CA THR A 156 14.49 -13.15 2.93
C THR A 156 15.44 -13.05 4.12
N ASN A 157 14.98 -12.50 5.25
CA ASN A 157 15.77 -12.37 6.46
C ASN A 157 15.57 -13.49 7.49
N PHE A 158 14.69 -14.47 7.20
CA PHE A 158 14.33 -15.50 8.17
C PHE A 158 15.54 -16.24 8.76
N LEU A 159 16.45 -16.72 7.90
CA LEU A 159 17.66 -17.42 8.35
C LEU A 159 18.66 -16.50 9.06
N ASN A 160 18.72 -15.23 8.66
CA ASN A 160 19.56 -14.24 9.33
C ASN A 160 19.10 -14.04 10.78
N VAL A 161 17.79 -13.82 10.98
CA VAL A 161 17.20 -13.65 12.32
C VAL A 161 17.37 -14.93 13.13
N GLN A 162 17.06 -16.09 12.56
CA GLN A 162 17.21 -17.37 13.25
C GLN A 162 18.61 -17.56 13.80
N LYS A 163 19.64 -17.32 12.96
CA LYS A 163 21.03 -17.52 13.34
C LYS A 163 21.53 -16.49 14.34
N THR A 164 21.27 -15.22 14.09
CA THR A 164 21.78 -14.12 14.93
C THR A 164 21.13 -14.10 16.31
N MET A 165 19.84 -14.39 16.39
CA MET A 165 19.09 -14.45 17.64
C MET A 165 19.06 -15.86 18.25
N ARG A 166 19.73 -16.84 17.62
CA ARG A 166 19.82 -18.25 18.09
C ARG A 166 18.46 -18.88 18.35
N LYS A 167 17.46 -18.53 17.54
CA LYS A 167 16.09 -19.01 17.72
C LYS A 167 15.91 -20.45 17.27
N LYS A 168 15.07 -21.18 18.02
CA LYS A 168 14.56 -22.50 17.64
C LYS A 168 13.16 -22.35 17.06
N LEU A 169 12.79 -23.23 16.16
CA LEU A 169 11.43 -23.28 15.62
C LEU A 169 10.44 -23.86 16.64
N PRO A 170 9.22 -23.31 16.72
CA PRO A 170 8.71 -22.19 15.95
C PRO A 170 9.11 -20.83 16.56
N PHE A 171 9.30 -19.80 15.71
CA PHE A 171 9.41 -18.42 16.14
C PHE A 171 8.79 -17.49 15.09
N GLY A 172 8.43 -16.27 15.50
CA GLY A 172 7.84 -15.24 14.67
C GLY A 172 8.79 -14.10 14.37
N ILE A 173 8.51 -13.38 13.27
CA ILE A 173 9.20 -12.13 12.93
C ILE A 173 8.13 -11.06 12.69
N ALA A 174 8.30 -9.91 13.35
CA ALA A 174 7.43 -8.76 13.23
C ALA A 174 8.13 -7.60 12.52
N GLN A 175 7.37 -6.85 11.72
CA GLN A 175 7.85 -5.66 11.02
C GLN A 175 6.76 -4.63 10.88
N ILE A 176 7.12 -3.35 11.08
CA ILE A 176 6.29 -2.21 10.69
C ILE A 176 7.01 -1.49 9.56
N GLY A 177 6.34 -1.31 8.42
CA GLY A 177 6.97 -0.63 7.29
C GLY A 177 5.96 -0.08 6.30
N LYS A 178 6.39 0.92 5.51
CA LYS A 178 5.59 1.43 4.39
C LYS A 178 5.56 0.41 3.26
N ALA A 179 4.40 0.26 2.64
CA ALA A 179 4.19 -0.46 1.40
C ALA A 179 3.74 0.54 0.32
N PHE A 180 4.04 0.24 -0.95
CA PHE A 180 3.83 1.13 -2.09
C PHE A 180 3.10 0.36 -3.18
N ARG A 181 1.89 0.81 -3.52
CA ARG A 181 1.10 0.26 -4.63
C ARG A 181 0.72 1.41 -5.55
N ASN A 182 0.90 1.19 -6.85
CA ASN A 182 0.57 2.15 -7.90
C ASN A 182 -0.95 2.28 -8.07
#